data_7cbbd9e1b71a19f9b22f2fbc75627435
#
_entry.id   7cbbd9e1b71a19f9b22f2fbc75627435
#
_cell.length_a   1.000
_cell.length_b   1.000
_cell.length_c   1.000
_cell.angle_alpha   90.00
_cell.angle_beta   90.00
_cell.angle_gamma   90.00
#
_symmetry.space_group_name_H-M   'P 1'
#
loop_
_entity.id
_entity.type
_entity.pdbx_description
1 polymer ?
#
loop_
_entity_poly.entity_id
_entity_poly.type
_entity_poly.pdbx_seq_one_letter_code
_entity_poly.pdbx_strand_id
1 'polypeptide(L)'
;VAGIVTIKVFPGVLDKLRVKNSTSLEDRFVEGFLKNLYAGMQLRSDILEMTLNNLNALPGVQAKGVLEPGDKIGSSSLTIVLEASPIVEGAVYTDNYGGKYSGRYRYGMQVIVNEPLRSGDRFVIGGMLSNEKMKNYNLGYETAVNRTGGRLGISCAESDYTLGDYFTQAGAVGTAKTVSLYGSQPLSGRKSGNLRLIYGYEHNRLNDELRVFDYTARKSSDVFHLGLTGSLQSAVSYSGYSAVLRAGNLKLRSGEAQAADEFSRTEGGFNRFNFDVNHVSKLSKVTQFYIFAHGQLANRNLDSSEQFYLGGADAVRAYPQGEAGGDSGYQATAELRYQTPVKGMSMTLFADVGEVLARKDGDTSDPHRRLAGWGIGAVYSLDRSLYARLDYARKIKGESYRSEAEDKNGRLWFRLYKLF
;
A
#
# COMPACT_ATOMS: atom_id res chain seq x y z
N VAL A 1 -43.46 -7.79 51.50
CA VAL A 1 -42.01 -7.91 51.75
C VAL A 1 -41.36 -7.40 50.47
N ALA A 2 -40.74 -6.20 50.54
CA ALA A 2 -39.94 -5.68 49.42
C ALA A 2 -38.63 -6.49 49.40
N GLY A 3 -38.44 -7.36 48.41
CA GLY A 3 -37.22 -8.12 48.22
C GLY A 3 -36.09 -7.21 47.74
N ILE A 4 -34.96 -7.20 48.43
CA ILE A 4 -33.75 -6.52 47.98
C ILE A 4 -32.99 -7.50 47.04
N VAL A 5 -32.78 -7.10 45.81
CA VAL A 5 -31.92 -7.81 44.86
C VAL A 5 -30.53 -7.21 44.94
N THR A 6 -29.55 -7.99 45.41
CA THR A 6 -28.15 -7.57 45.43
C THR A 6 -27.41 -8.11 44.21
N ILE A 7 -26.94 -7.22 43.32
CA ILE A 7 -26.10 -7.58 42.19
C ILE A 7 -24.64 -7.42 42.61
N LYS A 8 -23.89 -8.52 42.67
CA LYS A 8 -22.46 -8.50 42.95
C LYS A 8 -21.69 -8.57 41.63
N VAL A 9 -20.99 -7.50 41.28
CA VAL A 9 -20.17 -7.43 40.06
C VAL A 9 -18.72 -7.80 40.47
N PHE A 10 -18.15 -8.78 39.78
CA PHE A 10 -16.73 -9.15 39.91
C PHE A 10 -16.02 -8.61 38.68
N PRO A 11 -15.23 -7.52 38.78
CA PRO A 11 -14.40 -7.08 37.65
C PRO A 11 -13.36 -8.17 37.40
N GLY A 12 -13.19 -8.59 36.14
CA GLY A 12 -12.20 -9.59 35.73
C GLY A 12 -10.79 -9.12 36.10
N VAL A 13 -10.09 -9.85 36.96
CA VAL A 13 -8.72 -9.54 37.37
C VAL A 13 -7.77 -10.59 36.80
N LEU A 14 -6.61 -10.16 36.29
CA LEU A 14 -5.56 -11.05 35.83
C LEU A 14 -4.90 -11.72 37.03
N ASP A 15 -5.05 -13.05 37.15
CA ASP A 15 -4.44 -13.84 38.22
C ASP A 15 -2.99 -14.19 37.91
N LYS A 16 -2.77 -14.82 36.74
CA LYS A 16 -1.45 -15.26 36.28
C LYS A 16 -1.24 -14.89 34.82
N LEU A 17 -0.04 -14.40 34.50
CA LEU A 17 0.44 -14.23 33.14
C LEU A 17 1.49 -15.31 32.85
N ARG A 18 1.27 -16.06 31.77
CA ARG A 18 2.21 -17.06 31.27
C ARG A 18 2.59 -16.74 29.84
N VAL A 19 3.82 -17.05 29.47
CA VAL A 19 4.31 -16.90 28.10
C VAL A 19 4.78 -18.27 27.61
N LYS A 20 4.25 -18.71 26.46
CA LYS A 20 4.77 -19.86 25.73
C LYS A 20 5.39 -19.32 24.45
N ASN A 21 6.71 -19.19 24.45
CA ASN A 21 7.46 -18.67 23.31
C ASN A 21 8.09 -19.84 22.54
N SER A 22 7.59 -20.09 21.33
CA SER A 22 8.12 -21.06 20.37
C SER A 22 8.77 -20.36 19.16
N THR A 23 9.16 -19.10 19.31
CA THR A 23 9.84 -18.29 18.28
C THR A 23 11.32 -18.17 18.58
N SER A 24 12.07 -17.57 17.68
CA SER A 24 13.48 -17.18 17.87
C SER A 24 13.65 -15.93 18.74
N LEU A 25 12.57 -15.25 19.13
CA LEU A 25 12.63 -14.05 19.95
C LEU A 25 13.17 -14.35 21.34
N GLU A 26 14.10 -13.54 21.82
CA GLU A 26 14.54 -13.60 23.21
C GLU A 26 13.37 -13.30 24.15
N ASP A 27 13.20 -14.11 25.22
CA ASP A 27 12.12 -13.92 26.20
C ASP A 27 12.14 -12.51 26.80
N ARG A 28 13.32 -11.97 27.11
CA ARG A 28 13.50 -10.59 27.60
C ARG A 28 12.98 -9.53 26.59
N PHE A 29 13.07 -9.81 25.31
CA PHE A 29 12.52 -8.92 24.28
C PHE A 29 10.99 -8.97 24.30
N VAL A 30 10.41 -10.17 24.38
CA VAL A 30 8.95 -10.41 24.47
C VAL A 30 8.37 -9.79 25.74
N GLU A 31 8.99 -10.03 26.91
CA GLU A 31 8.56 -9.45 28.20
C GLU A 31 8.40 -7.92 28.12
N GLY A 32 9.23 -7.29 27.30
CA GLY A 32 9.14 -5.86 27.08
C GLY A 32 7.82 -5.39 26.53
N PHE A 33 7.15 -6.17 25.69
CA PHE A 33 5.82 -5.87 25.15
C PHE A 33 4.71 -6.14 26.18
N LEU A 34 4.96 -6.98 27.17
CA LEU A 34 3.98 -7.42 28.14
C LEU A 34 3.92 -6.55 29.41
N LYS A 35 4.72 -5.49 29.51
CA LYS A 35 4.84 -4.66 30.71
C LYS A 35 3.51 -4.10 31.25
N ASN A 36 2.52 -3.91 30.37
CA ASN A 36 1.20 -3.41 30.74
C ASN A 36 0.23 -4.53 31.16
N LEU A 37 0.70 -5.79 31.17
CA LEU A 37 -0.05 -6.96 31.60
C LEU A 37 0.66 -7.55 32.82
N TYR A 38 0.07 -7.45 34.03
CA TYR A 38 0.64 -7.96 35.26
C TYR A 38 -0.44 -8.55 36.18
N ALA A 39 -0.06 -9.50 37.00
CA ALA A 39 -0.97 -10.11 37.95
C ALA A 39 -1.56 -9.09 38.93
N GLY A 40 -2.86 -9.17 39.20
CA GLY A 40 -3.60 -8.23 40.04
C GLY A 40 -4.23 -7.07 39.27
N MET A 41 -3.88 -6.81 37.99
CA MET A 41 -4.54 -5.78 37.21
C MET A 41 -5.97 -6.16 36.78
N GLN A 42 -6.83 -5.19 36.61
CA GLN A 42 -8.09 -5.41 35.91
C GLN A 42 -7.82 -5.76 34.47
N LEU A 43 -8.29 -6.92 34.01
CA LEU A 43 -8.10 -7.37 32.64
C LEU A 43 -8.97 -6.53 31.69
N ARG A 44 -8.35 -5.70 30.87
CA ARG A 44 -8.98 -4.82 29.88
C ARG A 44 -8.71 -5.35 28.49
N SER A 45 -9.76 -5.51 27.70
CA SER A 45 -9.67 -6.02 26.31
C SER A 45 -8.82 -5.12 25.42
N ASP A 46 -8.89 -3.81 25.57
CA ASP A 46 -8.12 -2.86 24.78
C ASP A 46 -6.59 -2.98 25.02
N ILE A 47 -6.15 -3.22 26.26
CA ILE A 47 -4.73 -3.43 26.59
C ILE A 47 -4.26 -4.77 26.01
N LEU A 48 -5.04 -5.84 26.19
CA LEU A 48 -4.71 -7.15 25.66
C LEU A 48 -4.63 -7.14 24.13
N GLU A 49 -5.65 -6.57 23.46
CA GLU A 49 -5.69 -6.48 21.99
C GLU A 49 -4.52 -5.65 21.44
N MET A 50 -4.20 -4.51 22.05
CA MET A 50 -3.06 -3.69 21.65
C MET A 50 -1.73 -4.45 21.84
N THR A 51 -1.58 -5.17 22.93
CA THR A 51 -0.37 -5.99 23.19
C THR A 51 -0.22 -7.10 22.15
N LEU A 52 -1.29 -7.85 21.86
CA LEU A 52 -1.29 -8.89 20.83
C LEU A 52 -1.03 -8.32 19.43
N ASN A 53 -1.62 -7.16 19.10
CA ASN A 53 -1.38 -6.50 17.82
C ASN A 53 0.07 -6.03 17.68
N ASN A 54 0.68 -5.52 18.75
CA ASN A 54 2.09 -5.12 18.74
C ASN A 54 3.03 -6.32 18.56
N LEU A 55 2.72 -7.46 19.20
CA LEU A 55 3.46 -8.71 19.01
C LEU A 55 3.27 -9.28 17.60
N ASN A 56 2.05 -9.29 17.08
CA ASN A 56 1.74 -9.73 15.71
C ASN A 56 2.28 -8.78 14.61
N ALA A 57 2.68 -7.56 14.96
CA ALA A 57 3.38 -6.66 14.07
C ALA A 57 4.88 -6.96 13.94
N LEU A 58 5.42 -7.86 14.79
CA LEU A 58 6.78 -8.33 14.66
C LEU A 58 6.87 -9.33 13.50
N PRO A 59 7.88 -9.20 12.63
CA PRO A 59 8.15 -10.18 11.60
C PRO A 59 8.40 -11.57 12.17
N GLY A 60 7.95 -12.60 11.46
CA GLY A 60 8.22 -13.99 11.89
C GLY A 60 7.41 -14.48 13.09
N VAL A 61 6.42 -13.72 13.59
CA VAL A 61 5.70 -14.03 14.84
C VAL A 61 4.20 -14.06 14.63
N GLN A 62 3.56 -15.05 15.25
CA GLN A 62 2.12 -15.10 15.47
C GLN A 62 1.83 -15.18 16.96
N ALA A 63 1.16 -14.16 17.51
CA ALA A 63 0.80 -14.07 18.92
C ALA A 63 -0.69 -14.32 19.12
N LYS A 64 -1.02 -15.18 20.09
CA LYS A 64 -2.39 -15.50 20.51
C LYS A 64 -2.50 -15.37 22.02
N GLY A 65 -3.62 -14.87 22.53
CA GLY A 65 -3.95 -14.85 23.96
C GLY A 65 -4.99 -15.92 24.29
N VAL A 66 -4.70 -16.79 25.25
CA VAL A 66 -5.63 -17.79 25.75
C VAL A 66 -6.01 -17.41 27.19
N LEU A 67 -7.30 -17.19 27.42
CA LEU A 67 -7.86 -16.89 28.74
C LEU A 67 -8.44 -18.17 29.34
N GLU A 68 -8.06 -18.47 30.56
CA GLU A 68 -8.54 -19.59 31.36
C GLU A 68 -9.07 -19.06 32.70
N PRO A 69 -9.97 -19.76 33.40
CA PRO A 69 -10.35 -19.42 34.80
C PRO A 69 -9.12 -19.32 35.70
N GLY A 70 -9.08 -18.28 36.51
CA GLY A 70 -8.04 -18.14 37.54
C GLY A 70 -8.38 -18.91 38.81
N ASP A 71 -7.46 -18.88 39.79
CA ASP A 71 -7.61 -19.61 41.09
C ASP A 71 -8.69 -18.97 41.97
N LYS A 72 -9.04 -17.71 41.74
CA LYS A 72 -10.04 -16.95 42.55
C LYS A 72 -11.29 -16.62 41.71
N ILE A 73 -12.45 -16.56 42.40
CA ILE A 73 -13.69 -16.15 41.76
C ILE A 73 -13.53 -14.74 41.17
N GLY A 74 -13.85 -14.59 39.89
CA GLY A 74 -13.72 -13.32 39.17
C GLY A 74 -12.31 -13.04 38.63
N SER A 75 -11.38 -14.01 38.75
CA SER A 75 -10.05 -13.89 38.13
C SER A 75 -9.90 -14.76 36.89
N SER A 76 -8.95 -14.39 36.02
CA SER A 76 -8.59 -15.13 34.82
C SER A 76 -7.07 -15.24 34.72
N SER A 77 -6.57 -16.38 34.29
CA SER A 77 -5.18 -16.58 33.90
C SER A 77 -5.05 -16.35 32.38
N LEU A 78 -4.03 -15.62 31.97
CA LEU A 78 -3.73 -15.34 30.57
C LEU A 78 -2.44 -16.06 30.16
N THR A 79 -2.53 -16.84 29.11
CA THR A 79 -1.37 -17.42 28.44
C THR A 79 -1.17 -16.75 27.10
N ILE A 80 -0.04 -16.05 26.92
CA ILE A 80 0.39 -15.54 25.59
C ILE A 80 1.17 -16.66 24.92
N VAL A 81 0.69 -17.09 23.75
CA VAL A 81 1.34 -18.11 22.92
C VAL A 81 1.96 -17.42 21.72
N LEU A 82 3.26 -17.58 21.54
CA LEU A 82 4.00 -17.08 20.37
C LEU A 82 4.42 -18.28 19.54
N GLU A 83 3.98 -18.29 18.28
CA GLU A 83 4.32 -19.28 17.28
C GLU A 83 5.19 -18.63 16.19
N ALA A 84 6.19 -19.36 15.69
CA ALA A 84 7.01 -18.87 14.59
C ALA A 84 6.21 -18.88 13.28
N SER A 85 6.34 -17.79 12.51
CA SER A 85 5.94 -17.74 11.10
C SER A 85 7.13 -18.11 10.21
N PRO A 86 6.93 -18.34 8.89
CA PRO A 86 8.04 -18.62 7.98
C PRO A 86 9.12 -17.54 8.05
N ILE A 87 10.38 -17.98 8.07
CA ILE A 87 11.54 -17.07 8.03
C ILE A 87 11.64 -16.38 6.68
N VAL A 88 11.32 -17.10 5.62
CA VAL A 88 11.32 -16.58 4.25
C VAL A 88 9.92 -16.67 3.68
N GLU A 89 9.42 -15.56 3.19
CA GLU A 89 8.16 -15.44 2.47
C GLU A 89 8.45 -14.74 1.14
N GLY A 90 7.71 -15.10 0.12
CA GLY A 90 7.94 -14.49 -1.18
C GLY A 90 6.73 -14.55 -2.10
N ALA A 91 6.88 -13.83 -3.19
CA ALA A 91 5.92 -13.80 -4.26
C ALA A 91 6.60 -13.66 -5.60
N VAL A 92 6.09 -14.35 -6.60
CA VAL A 92 6.38 -14.10 -8.00
C VAL A 92 5.09 -13.73 -8.72
N TYR A 93 5.18 -12.84 -9.68
CA TYR A 93 4.01 -12.44 -10.46
C TYR A 93 4.33 -12.15 -11.91
N THR A 94 3.31 -12.23 -12.74
CA THR A 94 3.31 -11.71 -14.10
C THR A 94 1.98 -11.02 -14.38
N ASP A 95 2.03 -9.94 -15.12
CA ASP A 95 0.86 -9.17 -15.53
C ASP A 95 1.10 -8.40 -16.83
N ASN A 96 0.01 -7.81 -17.37
CA ASN A 96 0.07 -6.86 -18.48
C ASN A 96 -0.24 -5.42 -18.04
N TYR A 97 0.12 -5.04 -16.80
CA TYR A 97 -0.17 -3.75 -16.19
C TYR A 97 0.86 -2.67 -16.54
N GLY A 98 1.81 -2.95 -17.43
CA GLY A 98 2.78 -1.97 -17.90
C GLY A 98 2.23 -1.05 -19.00
N GLY A 99 2.93 0.05 -19.24
CA GLY A 99 2.63 0.98 -20.33
C GLY A 99 3.09 0.46 -21.69
N LYS A 100 2.51 1.00 -22.77
CA LYS A 100 2.86 0.64 -24.14
C LYS A 100 4.36 0.82 -24.42
N TYR A 101 4.90 1.94 -23.99
CA TYR A 101 6.27 2.35 -24.30
C TYR A 101 7.33 1.81 -23.33
N SER A 102 6.96 1.50 -22.10
CA SER A 102 7.84 0.93 -21.07
C SER A 102 7.73 -0.59 -20.91
N GLY A 103 6.84 -1.22 -21.70
CA GLY A 103 6.59 -2.66 -21.71
C GLY A 103 5.31 -3.04 -20.96
N ARG A 104 4.38 -3.62 -21.72
CA ARG A 104 3.06 -4.07 -21.23
C ARG A 104 3.16 -5.24 -20.29
N TYR A 105 4.00 -6.23 -20.62
CA TYR A 105 4.15 -7.45 -19.83
C TYR A 105 5.23 -7.27 -18.80
N ARG A 106 4.89 -7.55 -17.53
CA ARG A 106 5.81 -7.41 -16.40
C ARG A 106 5.97 -8.74 -15.69
N TYR A 107 7.17 -8.99 -15.21
CA TYR A 107 7.57 -10.15 -14.43
C TYR A 107 8.24 -9.65 -13.17
N GLY A 108 7.72 -10.02 -12.02
CA GLY A 108 8.27 -9.52 -10.76
C GLY A 108 8.41 -10.60 -9.71
N MET A 109 9.31 -10.33 -8.77
CA MET A 109 9.53 -11.14 -7.59
C MET A 109 9.77 -10.26 -6.39
N GLN A 110 9.28 -10.70 -5.24
CA GLN A 110 9.60 -10.11 -3.94
C GLN A 110 9.90 -11.23 -2.94
N VAL A 111 10.94 -11.04 -2.15
CA VAL A 111 11.33 -11.94 -1.07
C VAL A 111 11.42 -11.13 0.22
N ILE A 112 10.84 -11.64 1.28
CA ILE A 112 10.89 -11.08 2.62
C ILE A 112 11.62 -12.11 3.49
N VAL A 113 12.66 -11.67 4.20
CA VAL A 113 13.38 -12.48 5.18
C VAL A 113 13.09 -11.88 6.55
N ASN A 114 12.43 -12.64 7.40
CA ASN A 114 12.09 -12.26 8.75
C ASN A 114 13.25 -12.61 9.68
N GLU A 115 13.60 -11.70 10.59
CA GLU A 115 14.66 -11.85 11.62
C GLU A 115 16.05 -12.22 11.09
N PRO A 116 16.56 -11.57 9.99
CA PRO A 116 17.85 -11.92 9.42
C PRO A 116 19.05 -11.58 10.32
N LEU A 117 18.97 -10.56 11.16
CA LEU A 117 20.06 -10.06 11.99
C LEU A 117 19.72 -10.06 13.48
N ARG A 118 18.48 -9.72 13.84
CA ARG A 118 18.02 -9.64 15.22
C ARG A 118 16.51 -9.82 15.34
N SER A 119 16.05 -10.07 16.54
CA SER A 119 14.62 -10.20 16.87
C SER A 119 13.82 -9.00 16.39
N GLY A 120 12.78 -9.27 15.61
CA GLY A 120 11.82 -8.26 15.17
C GLY A 120 12.27 -7.37 14.00
N ASP A 121 13.33 -7.73 13.28
CA ASP A 121 13.71 -7.07 12.03
C ASP A 121 13.21 -7.84 10.80
N ARG A 122 13.27 -7.20 9.64
CA ARG A 122 13.02 -7.86 8.35
C ARG A 122 13.81 -7.21 7.24
N PHE A 123 14.11 -8.02 6.26
CA PHE A 123 14.74 -7.62 5.02
C PHE A 123 13.80 -7.86 3.86
N VAL A 124 13.71 -6.94 2.93
CA VAL A 124 12.86 -7.02 1.75
C VAL A 124 13.71 -6.83 0.50
N ILE A 125 13.64 -7.76 -0.42
CA ILE A 125 14.27 -7.66 -1.73
C ILE A 125 13.17 -7.82 -2.78
N GLY A 126 13.12 -6.93 -3.76
CA GLY A 126 12.19 -7.01 -4.86
C GLY A 126 12.82 -6.63 -6.19
N GLY A 127 12.26 -7.15 -7.25
CA GLY A 127 12.63 -6.80 -8.60
C GLY A 127 11.49 -7.01 -9.58
N MET A 128 11.47 -6.21 -10.64
CA MET A 128 10.52 -6.33 -11.74
C MET A 128 11.21 -5.99 -13.06
N LEU A 129 10.90 -6.76 -14.08
CA LEU A 129 11.34 -6.55 -15.46
C LEU A 129 10.12 -6.41 -16.36
N SER A 130 10.22 -5.61 -17.42
CA SER A 130 9.22 -5.59 -18.48
C SER A 130 9.77 -6.13 -19.80
N ASN A 131 8.89 -6.41 -20.74
CA ASN A 131 9.28 -6.85 -22.09
C ASN A 131 9.96 -5.74 -22.93
N GLU A 132 9.88 -4.46 -22.51
CA GLU A 132 10.54 -3.30 -23.16
C GLU A 132 11.70 -2.74 -22.34
N LYS A 133 12.40 -3.62 -21.59
CA LYS A 133 13.62 -3.30 -20.83
C LYS A 133 13.44 -2.33 -19.64
N MET A 134 12.23 -2.14 -19.13
CA MET A 134 12.07 -1.51 -17.82
C MET A 134 12.53 -2.46 -16.73
N LYS A 135 13.30 -1.94 -15.76
CA LYS A 135 13.82 -2.70 -14.63
C LYS A 135 13.59 -1.91 -13.37
N ASN A 136 13.03 -2.56 -12.36
CA ASN A 136 12.89 -1.98 -11.02
C ASN A 136 13.53 -2.92 -10.01
N TYR A 137 14.30 -2.37 -9.09
CA TYR A 137 14.90 -3.09 -7.97
C TYR A 137 14.61 -2.33 -6.70
N ASN A 138 14.35 -3.06 -5.64
CA ASN A 138 14.19 -2.47 -4.32
C ASN A 138 14.81 -3.37 -3.25
N LEU A 139 15.41 -2.71 -2.28
CA LEU A 139 16.03 -3.30 -1.12
C LEU A 139 15.59 -2.52 0.10
N GLY A 140 15.15 -3.20 1.15
CA GLY A 140 14.72 -2.56 2.39
C GLY A 140 15.10 -3.36 3.61
N TYR A 141 15.48 -2.65 4.67
CA TYR A 141 15.67 -3.20 6.00
C TYR A 141 14.83 -2.41 7.00
N GLU A 142 14.12 -3.10 7.85
CA GLU A 142 13.26 -2.52 8.87
C GLU A 142 13.40 -3.26 10.19
N THR A 143 13.39 -2.52 11.29
CA THR A 143 13.56 -3.10 12.62
C THR A 143 12.63 -2.47 13.64
N ALA A 144 12.27 -3.22 14.67
CA ALA A 144 11.57 -2.72 15.83
C ALA A 144 12.50 -1.80 16.65
N VAL A 145 12.01 -0.61 17.01
CA VAL A 145 12.80 0.38 17.79
C VAL A 145 12.29 0.60 19.19
N ASN A 146 11.08 0.17 19.48
CA ASN A 146 10.50 0.22 20.82
C ASN A 146 9.54 -0.95 21.08
N ARG A 147 9.07 -1.04 22.30
CA ARG A 147 8.18 -2.12 22.78
C ARG A 147 6.69 -1.80 22.62
N THR A 148 6.37 -0.68 22.02
CA THR A 148 5.01 -0.27 21.66
C THR A 148 4.72 -0.46 20.17
N GLY A 149 5.56 -1.26 19.47
CA GLY A 149 5.38 -1.60 18.05
C GLY A 149 5.90 -0.53 17.09
N GLY A 150 6.74 0.41 17.55
CA GLY A 150 7.42 1.38 16.71
C GLY A 150 8.49 0.71 15.87
N ARG A 151 8.62 1.13 14.60
CA ARG A 151 9.55 0.59 13.62
C ARG A 151 10.28 1.71 12.89
N LEU A 152 11.53 1.45 12.52
CA LEU A 152 12.33 2.29 11.63
C LEU A 152 12.91 1.43 10.53
N GLY A 153 13.01 2.00 9.33
CA GLY A 153 13.57 1.33 8.18
C GLY A 153 14.35 2.26 7.27
N ILE A 154 15.19 1.64 6.47
CA ILE A 154 15.89 2.25 5.35
C ILE A 154 15.58 1.44 4.11
N SER A 155 15.40 2.10 2.97
CA SER A 155 15.27 1.42 1.68
C SER A 155 15.98 2.16 0.58
N CYS A 156 16.40 1.39 -0.44
CA CYS A 156 16.92 1.87 -1.70
C CYS A 156 16.10 1.28 -2.83
N ALA A 157 15.74 2.08 -3.80
CA ALA A 157 15.07 1.65 -5.01
C ALA A 157 15.73 2.27 -6.24
N GLU A 158 15.77 1.50 -7.32
CA GLU A 158 16.26 1.95 -8.62
C GLU A 158 15.29 1.48 -9.70
N SER A 159 14.93 2.40 -10.59
CA SER A 159 14.09 2.14 -11.75
C SER A 159 14.79 2.64 -12.99
N ASP A 160 15.13 1.73 -13.89
CA ASP A 160 15.66 2.04 -15.21
C ASP A 160 14.59 1.78 -16.24
N TYR A 161 14.47 2.64 -17.23
CA TYR A 161 13.59 2.43 -18.36
C TYR A 161 14.26 2.79 -19.68
N THR A 162 13.90 2.07 -20.72
CA THR A 162 14.14 2.42 -22.11
C THR A 162 12.78 2.46 -22.78
N LEU A 163 12.40 3.58 -23.37
CA LEU A 163 11.12 3.68 -24.07
C LEU A 163 11.22 3.06 -25.45
N GLY A 164 10.28 2.17 -25.75
CA GLY A 164 10.13 1.49 -27.04
C GLY A 164 9.26 2.25 -28.03
N ASP A 165 8.90 1.56 -29.13
CA ASP A 165 8.04 2.05 -30.21
C ASP A 165 8.53 3.40 -30.77
N TYR A 166 7.69 4.42 -30.82
CA TYR A 166 8.02 5.74 -31.37
C TYR A 166 9.24 6.40 -30.70
N PHE A 167 9.43 6.20 -29.39
CA PHE A 167 10.55 6.79 -28.65
C PHE A 167 11.91 6.11 -28.88
N THR A 168 11.93 4.95 -29.54
CA THR A 168 13.18 4.27 -29.91
C THR A 168 14.06 5.14 -30.79
N GLN A 169 13.46 5.91 -31.73
CA GLN A 169 14.20 6.80 -32.61
C GLN A 169 14.87 7.96 -31.89
N ALA A 170 14.32 8.40 -30.76
CA ALA A 170 14.93 9.43 -29.91
C ALA A 170 15.97 8.86 -28.93
N GLY A 171 16.05 7.54 -28.77
CA GLY A 171 16.89 6.91 -27.78
C GLY A 171 16.51 7.29 -26.35
N ALA A 172 15.20 7.38 -26.05
CA ALA A 172 14.68 7.84 -24.76
C ALA A 172 14.92 6.79 -23.68
N VAL A 173 15.71 7.15 -22.67
CA VAL A 173 16.02 6.32 -21.51
C VAL A 173 15.96 7.16 -20.24
N GLY A 174 15.78 6.52 -19.11
CA GLY A 174 15.84 7.24 -17.84
C GLY A 174 16.13 6.32 -16.66
N THR A 175 16.61 6.93 -15.59
CA THR A 175 16.91 6.29 -14.32
C THR A 175 16.36 7.11 -13.17
N ALA A 176 15.65 6.46 -12.26
CA ALA A 176 15.20 7.03 -11.00
C ALA A 176 15.80 6.23 -9.84
N LYS A 177 16.49 6.91 -8.92
CA LYS A 177 17.09 6.32 -7.71
C LYS A 177 16.50 7.00 -6.50
N THR A 178 16.01 6.20 -5.56
CA THR A 178 15.43 6.68 -4.31
C THR A 178 16.12 6.04 -3.12
N VAL A 179 16.48 6.83 -2.14
CA VAL A 179 16.89 6.37 -0.82
C VAL A 179 15.89 6.93 0.18
N SER A 180 15.34 6.06 1.03
CA SER A 180 14.32 6.45 2.01
C SER A 180 14.71 6.03 3.42
N LEU A 181 14.48 6.93 4.37
CA LEU A 181 14.40 6.62 5.80
C LEU A 181 12.95 6.76 6.23
N TYR A 182 12.40 5.75 6.83
CA TYR A 182 10.98 5.77 7.20
C TYR A 182 10.74 5.13 8.57
N GLY A 183 9.64 5.50 9.17
CA GLY A 183 9.23 4.93 10.44
C GLY A 183 7.72 4.88 10.60
N SER A 184 7.31 4.10 11.56
CA SER A 184 5.91 4.00 11.95
C SER A 184 5.75 3.74 13.43
N GLN A 185 4.69 4.28 14.03
CA GLN A 185 4.34 4.11 15.42
C GLN A 185 2.85 3.79 15.56
N PRO A 186 2.45 2.63 16.10
CA PRO A 186 1.07 2.38 16.50
C PRO A 186 0.61 3.41 17.54
N LEU A 187 -0.54 4.04 17.29
CA LEU A 187 -1.19 4.97 18.21
C LEU A 187 -2.35 4.28 18.95
N SER A 188 -3.04 3.39 18.24
CA SER A 188 -4.06 2.52 18.83
C SER A 188 -4.12 1.18 18.10
N GLY A 189 -4.54 0.13 18.81
CA GLY A 189 -4.70 -1.20 18.22
C GLY A 189 -5.77 -1.96 18.98
N ARG A 190 -7.00 -2.01 18.42
CA ARG A 190 -8.12 -2.78 18.94
C ARG A 190 -8.62 -3.72 17.86
N LYS A 191 -9.34 -4.77 18.22
CA LYS A 191 -9.97 -5.69 17.28
C LYS A 191 -10.90 -4.95 16.30
N SER A 192 -11.57 -3.90 16.76
CA SER A 192 -12.46 -3.07 15.94
C SER A 192 -11.74 -2.04 15.05
N GLY A 193 -10.42 -1.85 15.23
CA GLY A 193 -9.65 -0.92 14.39
C GLY A 193 -8.29 -0.57 14.98
N ASN A 194 -7.41 -0.11 14.11
CA ASN A 194 -6.09 0.37 14.46
C ASN A 194 -5.83 1.74 13.85
N LEU A 195 -4.87 2.44 14.42
CA LEU A 195 -4.34 3.70 13.93
C LEU A 195 -2.82 3.70 14.12
N ARG A 196 -2.10 4.09 13.09
CA ARG A 196 -0.64 4.17 13.05
C ARG A 196 -0.19 5.50 12.49
N LEU A 197 0.76 6.13 13.14
CA LEU A 197 1.52 7.26 12.60
C LEU A 197 2.58 6.69 11.65
N ILE A 198 2.76 7.32 10.48
CA ILE A 198 3.83 7.04 9.53
C ILE A 198 4.59 8.33 9.24
N TYR A 199 5.90 8.24 9.08
CA TYR A 199 6.76 9.38 8.81
C TYR A 199 8.01 8.93 8.08
N GLY A 200 8.64 9.85 7.34
CA GLY A 200 9.89 9.53 6.66
C GLY A 200 10.43 10.67 5.83
N TYR A 201 11.58 10.38 5.24
CA TYR A 201 12.33 11.22 4.34
C TYR A 201 12.77 10.41 3.13
N GLU A 202 12.65 10.99 1.95
CA GLU A 202 13.03 10.40 0.67
C GLU A 202 13.97 11.36 -0.07
N HIS A 203 15.09 10.85 -0.58
CA HIS A 203 15.97 11.54 -1.50
C HIS A 203 15.89 10.85 -2.86
N ASN A 204 15.44 11.60 -3.87
CA ASN A 204 15.28 11.11 -5.24
C ASN A 204 16.32 11.76 -6.16
N ARG A 205 16.86 10.95 -7.07
CA ARG A 205 17.68 11.40 -8.21
C ARG A 205 17.07 10.88 -9.48
N LEU A 206 16.77 11.77 -10.39
CA LEU A 206 16.10 11.49 -11.66
C LEU A 206 17.02 11.92 -12.80
N ASN A 207 17.16 11.07 -13.80
CA ASN A 207 17.94 11.33 -14.99
C ASN A 207 17.15 10.84 -16.21
N ASP A 208 16.79 11.75 -17.09
CA ASP A 208 16.08 11.48 -18.33
C ASP A 208 16.94 11.89 -19.51
N GLU A 209 17.16 10.99 -20.48
CA GLU A 209 18.03 11.20 -21.62
C GLU A 209 17.28 10.98 -22.94
N LEU A 210 17.52 11.85 -23.92
CA LEU A 210 17.19 11.64 -25.32
C LEU A 210 18.52 11.57 -26.09
N ARG A 211 19.09 10.38 -26.22
CA ARG A 211 20.46 10.16 -26.64
C ARG A 211 20.75 10.68 -28.05
N VAL A 212 19.78 10.62 -28.93
CA VAL A 212 19.94 11.10 -30.33
C VAL A 212 20.08 12.63 -30.39
N PHE A 213 19.54 13.32 -29.39
CA PHE A 213 19.54 14.79 -29.31
C PHE A 213 20.59 15.35 -28.33
N ASP A 214 21.43 14.47 -27.76
CA ASP A 214 22.39 14.83 -26.68
C ASP A 214 21.72 15.64 -25.55
N TYR A 215 20.48 15.28 -25.23
CA TYR A 215 19.69 15.94 -24.20
C TYR A 215 19.68 15.11 -22.92
N THR A 216 20.03 15.73 -21.79
CA THR A 216 20.07 15.10 -20.47
C THR A 216 19.47 15.99 -19.40
N ALA A 217 18.27 15.65 -18.94
CA ALA A 217 17.59 16.33 -17.85
C ALA A 217 17.85 15.62 -16.52
N ARG A 218 18.64 16.25 -15.65
CA ARG A 218 18.94 15.77 -14.29
C ARG A 218 18.21 16.57 -13.25
N LYS A 219 17.55 15.86 -12.32
CA LYS A 219 16.78 16.46 -11.22
C LYS A 219 17.06 15.73 -9.92
N SER A 220 16.83 16.38 -8.80
CA SER A 220 16.81 15.73 -7.49
C SER A 220 15.70 16.31 -6.63
N SER A 221 15.06 15.50 -5.80
CA SER A 221 14.10 15.99 -4.82
C SER A 221 14.38 15.42 -3.43
N ASP A 222 14.09 16.24 -2.43
CA ASP A 222 14.10 15.89 -1.02
C ASP A 222 12.67 16.00 -0.52
N VAL A 223 12.09 14.92 0.01
CA VAL A 223 10.67 14.86 0.39
C VAL A 223 10.52 14.33 1.80
N PHE A 224 9.89 15.09 2.67
CA PHE A 224 9.44 14.65 3.99
C PHE A 224 7.96 14.25 3.93
N HIS A 225 7.60 13.20 4.63
CA HIS A 225 6.21 12.82 4.77
C HIS A 225 5.81 12.54 6.22
N LEU A 226 4.58 12.87 6.54
CA LEU A 226 3.93 12.59 7.82
C LEU A 226 2.48 12.21 7.55
N GLY A 227 2.02 11.13 8.15
CA GLY A 227 0.67 10.67 7.88
C GLY A 227 0.11 9.74 8.94
N LEU A 228 -1.16 9.45 8.76
CA LEU A 228 -1.91 8.48 9.54
C LEU A 228 -2.45 7.40 8.63
N THR A 229 -2.31 6.15 9.04
CA THR A 229 -2.94 5.02 8.37
C THR A 229 -3.62 4.13 9.40
N GLY A 230 -4.70 3.48 8.98
CA GLY A 230 -5.41 2.63 9.91
C GLY A 230 -6.49 1.80 9.25
N SER A 231 -7.20 1.07 10.09
CA SER A 231 -8.35 0.28 9.66
C SER A 231 -9.46 0.28 10.71
N LEU A 232 -10.67 0.05 10.24
CA LEU A 232 -11.85 -0.22 11.06
C LEU A 232 -12.42 -1.57 10.60
N GLN A 233 -12.80 -2.41 11.55
CA GLN A 233 -13.33 -3.74 11.28
C GLN A 233 -14.56 -4.03 12.11
N SER A 234 -15.57 -4.62 11.49
CA SER A 234 -16.77 -5.16 12.12
C SER A 234 -16.99 -6.63 11.69
N ALA A 235 -18.08 -7.25 12.15
CA ALA A 235 -18.45 -8.59 11.72
C ALA A 235 -18.75 -8.69 10.21
N VAL A 236 -19.21 -7.60 9.61
CA VAL A 236 -19.69 -7.57 8.22
C VAL A 236 -18.93 -6.60 7.32
N SER A 237 -18.02 -5.81 7.85
CA SER A 237 -17.29 -4.82 7.06
C SER A 237 -15.85 -4.64 7.50
N TYR A 238 -15.02 -4.21 6.56
CA TYR A 238 -13.65 -3.75 6.77
C TYR A 238 -13.45 -2.45 6.00
N SER A 239 -12.80 -1.47 6.64
CA SER A 239 -12.37 -0.23 6.00
C SER A 239 -10.89 -0.01 6.29
N GLY A 240 -10.11 0.33 5.29
CA GLY A 240 -8.75 0.84 5.42
C GLY A 240 -8.71 2.30 5.01
N TYR A 241 -7.86 3.09 5.63
CA TYR A 241 -7.68 4.49 5.30
C TYR A 241 -6.23 4.93 5.49
N SER A 242 -5.82 5.91 4.71
CA SER A 242 -4.53 6.58 4.80
C SER A 242 -4.69 8.06 4.47
N ALA A 243 -3.94 8.91 5.17
CA ALA A 243 -3.88 10.34 4.92
C ALA A 243 -2.45 10.80 5.17
N VAL A 244 -1.78 11.34 4.14
CA VAL A 244 -0.34 11.64 4.15
C VAL A 244 -0.10 13.04 3.59
N LEU A 245 0.55 13.87 4.39
CA LEU A 245 1.12 15.14 3.94
C LEU A 245 2.57 14.89 3.49
N ARG A 246 2.92 15.40 2.33
CA ARG A 246 4.27 15.38 1.77
C ARG A 246 4.73 16.81 1.51
N ALA A 247 5.89 17.17 2.03
CA ALA A 247 6.56 18.45 1.79
C ALA A 247 7.90 18.16 1.11
N GLY A 248 8.07 18.64 -0.11
CA GLY A 248 9.26 18.36 -0.91
C GLY A 248 9.90 19.62 -1.47
N ASN A 249 11.12 19.47 -1.95
CA ASN A 249 11.86 20.49 -2.67
C ASN A 249 12.54 19.87 -3.89
N LEU A 250 12.13 20.28 -5.08
CA LEU A 250 12.72 19.84 -6.35
C LEU A 250 13.84 20.80 -6.75
N LYS A 251 14.98 20.23 -7.18
CA LYS A 251 16.13 20.96 -7.69
C LYS A 251 16.48 20.46 -9.09
N LEU A 252 16.57 21.35 -10.03
CA LEU A 252 17.00 21.06 -11.40
C LEU A 252 18.56 21.10 -11.43
N ARG A 253 19.16 20.05 -11.97
CA ARG A 253 20.60 19.79 -11.88
C ARG A 253 21.33 19.92 -13.21
N SER A 254 20.60 20.23 -14.29
CA SER A 254 21.17 20.47 -15.63
C SER A 254 20.46 21.63 -16.31
N GLY A 255 21.14 22.26 -17.29
CA GLY A 255 20.57 23.38 -18.07
C GLY A 255 19.34 22.96 -18.86
N GLU A 256 19.31 21.74 -19.37
CA GLU A 256 18.17 21.17 -20.11
C GLU A 256 16.94 21.01 -19.21
N ALA A 257 17.14 20.58 -17.97
CA ALA A 257 16.05 20.51 -17.00
C ALA A 257 15.51 21.90 -16.66
N GLN A 258 16.40 22.91 -16.49
CA GLN A 258 16.01 24.29 -16.22
C GLN A 258 15.24 24.90 -17.41
N ALA A 259 15.72 24.72 -18.64
CA ALA A 259 15.05 25.20 -19.85
C ALA A 259 13.64 24.57 -20.01
N ALA A 260 13.50 23.27 -19.74
CA ALA A 260 12.19 22.59 -19.76
C ALA A 260 11.24 23.13 -18.68
N ASP A 261 11.77 23.58 -17.55
CA ASP A 261 10.98 24.07 -16.42
C ASP A 261 10.46 25.51 -16.58
N GLU A 262 10.97 26.29 -17.52
CA GLU A 262 10.43 27.61 -17.81
C GLU A 262 8.91 27.58 -18.08
N PHE A 263 8.44 26.52 -18.72
CA PHE A 263 7.03 26.27 -18.98
C PHE A 263 6.33 25.50 -17.85
N SER A 264 7.03 24.61 -17.17
CA SER A 264 6.46 23.70 -16.17
C SER A 264 6.35 24.34 -14.80
N ARG A 265 7.32 25.20 -14.42
CA ARG A 265 7.40 25.93 -13.15
C ARG A 265 7.31 24.99 -11.93
N THR A 266 8.10 23.92 -11.98
CA THR A 266 8.06 22.85 -10.96
C THR A 266 9.18 22.97 -9.95
N GLU A 267 10.30 23.69 -10.26
CA GLU A 267 11.42 23.84 -9.37
C GLU A 267 11.03 24.52 -8.05
N GLY A 268 11.63 24.04 -6.95
CA GLY A 268 11.46 24.59 -5.61
C GLY A 268 10.56 23.77 -4.70
N GLY A 269 10.10 24.40 -3.62
CA GLY A 269 9.31 23.77 -2.57
C GLY A 269 7.88 23.49 -3.00
N PHE A 270 7.39 22.30 -2.71
CA PHE A 270 6.00 21.90 -2.96
C PHE A 270 5.41 21.15 -1.76
N ASN A 271 4.09 21.18 -1.66
CA ASN A 271 3.33 20.37 -0.72
C ASN A 271 2.23 19.62 -1.45
N ARG A 272 2.01 18.37 -1.05
CA ARG A 272 0.88 17.57 -1.53
C ARG A 272 0.26 16.76 -0.39
N PHE A 273 -1.04 16.61 -0.45
CA PHE A 273 -1.82 15.76 0.43
C PHE A 273 -2.33 14.56 -0.36
N ASN A 274 -2.03 13.35 0.11
CA ASN A 274 -2.52 12.11 -0.47
C ASN A 274 -3.49 11.45 0.50
N PHE A 275 -4.57 10.87 -0.03
CA PHE A 275 -5.50 10.08 0.75
C PHE A 275 -5.87 8.79 0.01
N ASP A 276 -6.10 7.73 0.79
CA ASP A 276 -6.58 6.44 0.32
C ASP A 276 -7.67 5.94 1.26
N VAL A 277 -8.75 5.43 0.69
CA VAL A 277 -9.84 4.80 1.45
C VAL A 277 -10.27 3.55 0.70
N ASN A 278 -10.39 2.44 1.41
CA ASN A 278 -11.03 1.25 0.89
C ASN A 278 -12.08 0.76 1.87
N HIS A 279 -13.16 0.20 1.34
CA HIS A 279 -14.24 -0.35 2.15
C HIS A 279 -14.79 -1.63 1.51
N VAL A 280 -14.93 -2.67 2.29
CA VAL A 280 -15.59 -3.93 1.91
C VAL A 280 -16.75 -4.17 2.85
N SER A 281 -17.94 -4.36 2.31
CA SER A 281 -19.14 -4.79 3.04
C SER A 281 -19.63 -6.14 2.53
N LYS A 282 -19.95 -7.06 3.44
CA LYS A 282 -20.66 -8.30 3.13
C LYS A 282 -22.16 -7.99 2.98
N LEU A 283 -22.67 -8.06 1.77
CA LEU A 283 -24.10 -7.91 1.50
C LEU A 283 -24.87 -9.22 1.75
N SER A 284 -24.21 -10.35 1.50
CA SER A 284 -24.72 -11.68 1.77
C SER A 284 -23.58 -12.67 2.05
N LYS A 285 -23.90 -13.98 2.18
CA LYS A 285 -22.88 -15.03 2.33
C LYS A 285 -21.96 -15.15 1.11
N VAL A 286 -22.43 -14.74 -0.07
CA VAL A 286 -21.71 -14.90 -1.34
C VAL A 286 -21.47 -13.59 -2.09
N THR A 287 -21.99 -12.47 -1.58
CA THR A 287 -21.90 -11.18 -2.26
C THR A 287 -21.24 -10.15 -1.35
N GLN A 288 -20.28 -9.42 -1.89
CA GLN A 288 -19.59 -8.30 -1.23
C GLN A 288 -19.66 -7.07 -2.11
N PHE A 289 -19.76 -5.92 -1.47
CA PHE A 289 -19.58 -4.61 -2.10
C PHE A 289 -18.24 -4.04 -1.68
N TYR A 290 -17.47 -3.57 -2.65
CA TYR A 290 -16.16 -2.95 -2.45
C TYR A 290 -16.13 -1.56 -3.04
N ILE A 291 -15.58 -0.62 -2.30
CA ILE A 291 -15.26 0.73 -2.76
C ILE A 291 -13.77 0.97 -2.49
N PHE A 292 -13.12 1.61 -3.43
CA PHE A 292 -11.78 2.17 -3.28
C PHE A 292 -11.79 3.59 -3.81
N ALA A 293 -11.18 4.50 -3.09
CA ALA A 293 -10.94 5.87 -3.54
C ALA A 293 -9.55 6.31 -3.10
N HIS A 294 -8.83 6.96 -3.99
CA HIS A 294 -7.59 7.62 -3.65
C HIS A 294 -7.48 8.96 -4.38
N GLY A 295 -6.63 9.85 -3.87
CA GLY A 295 -6.45 11.15 -4.48
C GLY A 295 -5.25 11.90 -3.96
N GLN A 296 -4.96 12.99 -4.69
CA GLN A 296 -3.88 13.91 -4.41
C GLN A 296 -4.36 15.35 -4.59
N LEU A 297 -3.98 16.20 -3.64
CA LEU A 297 -4.14 17.65 -3.72
C LEU A 297 -2.76 18.30 -3.62
N ALA A 298 -2.36 19.07 -4.62
CA ALA A 298 -1.10 19.79 -4.64
C ALA A 298 -1.32 21.31 -4.48
N ASN A 299 -0.33 22.00 -3.92
CA ASN A 299 -0.38 23.45 -3.75
C ASN A 299 0.16 24.22 -4.97
N ARG A 300 0.90 23.56 -5.87
CA ARG A 300 1.50 24.15 -7.08
C ARG A 300 1.73 23.08 -8.16
N ASN A 301 2.31 23.48 -9.30
CA ASN A 301 2.75 22.54 -10.33
C ASN A 301 3.79 21.58 -9.78
N LEU A 302 3.66 20.32 -10.15
CA LEU A 302 4.54 19.23 -9.75
C LEU A 302 5.33 18.68 -10.95
N ASP A 303 6.55 18.26 -10.70
CA ASP A 303 7.28 17.41 -11.64
C ASP A 303 6.54 16.09 -11.88
N SER A 304 6.71 15.52 -13.07
CA SER A 304 6.05 14.27 -13.45
C SER A 304 6.26 13.12 -12.45
N SER A 305 7.38 13.11 -11.74
CA SER A 305 7.68 12.12 -10.69
C SER A 305 6.80 12.25 -9.44
N GLU A 306 6.14 13.41 -9.26
CA GLU A 306 5.29 13.70 -8.10
C GLU A 306 3.80 13.85 -8.47
N GLN A 307 3.46 13.75 -9.78
CA GLN A 307 2.09 13.86 -10.26
C GLN A 307 1.22 12.66 -9.94
N PHE A 308 -0.07 12.89 -9.97
CA PHE A 308 -1.11 11.87 -9.86
C PHE A 308 -1.48 11.35 -11.25
N TYR A 309 -1.56 10.03 -11.40
CA TYR A 309 -1.83 9.40 -12.70
C TYR A 309 -3.14 8.60 -12.68
N LEU A 310 -3.92 8.77 -13.74
CA LEU A 310 -5.13 7.99 -14.04
C LEU A 310 -4.92 7.06 -15.23
N GLY A 311 -5.77 6.04 -15.30
CA GLY A 311 -5.74 5.01 -16.34
C GLY A 311 -4.85 3.84 -15.95
N GLY A 312 -5.26 2.65 -16.38
CA GLY A 312 -4.56 1.40 -16.09
C GLY A 312 -5.33 0.44 -15.20
N ALA A 313 -4.73 -0.72 -14.99
CA ALA A 313 -5.33 -1.85 -14.29
C ALA A 313 -5.69 -1.58 -12.82
N ASP A 314 -4.92 -0.74 -12.14
CA ASP A 314 -5.12 -0.36 -10.74
C ASP A 314 -5.81 1.03 -10.64
N ALA A 315 -6.28 1.59 -11.78
CA ALA A 315 -6.92 2.89 -11.88
C ALA A 315 -8.24 2.80 -12.67
N VAL A 316 -8.47 3.67 -13.67
CA VAL A 316 -9.62 3.57 -14.56
C VAL A 316 -9.30 2.54 -15.65
N ARG A 317 -9.74 1.29 -15.44
CA ARG A 317 -9.33 0.11 -16.22
C ARG A 317 -9.69 0.16 -17.70
N ALA A 318 -10.62 1.01 -18.08
CA ALA A 318 -10.99 1.19 -19.49
C ALA A 318 -9.96 1.99 -20.31
N TYR A 319 -8.91 2.51 -19.68
CA TYR A 319 -7.88 3.35 -20.29
C TYR A 319 -6.48 2.74 -20.14
N PRO A 320 -5.53 3.15 -21.02
CA PRO A 320 -4.13 2.75 -20.92
C PRO A 320 -3.50 3.12 -19.56
N GLN A 321 -2.40 2.45 -19.23
CA GLN A 321 -1.63 2.75 -18.04
C GLN A 321 -1.05 4.17 -18.11
N GLY A 322 -1.37 5.02 -17.11
CA GLY A 322 -0.88 6.39 -17.03
C GLY A 322 -1.45 7.33 -18.09
N GLU A 323 -2.66 7.08 -18.60
CA GLU A 323 -3.32 7.84 -19.66
C GLU A 323 -3.45 9.34 -19.39
N ALA A 324 -3.62 9.73 -18.13
CA ALA A 324 -3.71 11.12 -17.72
C ALA A 324 -2.89 11.36 -16.46
N GLY A 325 -2.02 12.35 -16.49
CA GLY A 325 -1.26 12.84 -15.35
C GLY A 325 -1.67 14.25 -14.95
N GLY A 326 -1.54 14.59 -13.66
CA GLY A 326 -1.82 15.93 -13.18
C GLY A 326 -1.34 16.17 -11.76
N ASP A 327 -1.28 17.43 -11.36
CA ASP A 327 -0.79 17.85 -10.05
C ASP A 327 -1.76 17.46 -8.93
N SER A 328 -3.05 17.53 -9.22
CA SER A 328 -4.12 17.12 -8.31
C SER A 328 -5.07 16.18 -9.04
N GLY A 329 -5.70 15.29 -8.31
CA GLY A 329 -6.67 14.38 -8.89
C GLY A 329 -7.26 13.42 -7.88
N TYR A 330 -8.28 12.71 -8.34
CA TYR A 330 -8.89 11.63 -7.58
C TYR A 330 -9.33 10.49 -8.50
N GLN A 331 -9.46 9.33 -7.92
CA GLN A 331 -10.00 8.14 -8.52
C GLN A 331 -10.91 7.42 -7.55
N ALA A 332 -11.98 6.82 -8.06
CA ALA A 332 -12.83 5.93 -7.31
C ALA A 332 -13.21 4.70 -8.14
N THR A 333 -13.29 3.57 -7.47
CA THR A 333 -13.74 2.28 -8.00
C THR A 333 -14.85 1.74 -7.10
N ALA A 334 -15.94 1.26 -7.70
CA ALA A 334 -16.97 0.48 -7.03
C ALA A 334 -17.05 -0.91 -7.66
N GLU A 335 -17.07 -1.97 -6.84
CA GLU A 335 -17.15 -3.35 -7.31
C GLU A 335 -18.24 -4.12 -6.57
N LEU A 336 -19.06 -4.85 -7.31
CA LEU A 336 -19.91 -5.91 -6.78
C LEU A 336 -19.22 -7.25 -7.03
N ARG A 337 -18.84 -7.95 -5.96
CA ARG A 337 -18.11 -9.22 -6.00
C ARG A 337 -19.03 -10.36 -5.62
N TYR A 338 -19.12 -11.35 -6.48
CA TYR A 338 -19.94 -12.54 -6.28
C TYR A 338 -19.07 -13.79 -6.18
N GLN A 339 -19.15 -14.49 -5.06
CA GLN A 339 -18.50 -15.79 -4.88
C GLN A 339 -19.29 -16.85 -5.61
N THR A 340 -18.70 -17.46 -6.63
CA THR A 340 -19.37 -18.50 -7.43
C THR A 340 -19.41 -19.83 -6.67
N PRO A 341 -20.24 -20.80 -7.11
CA PRO A 341 -20.21 -22.17 -6.57
C PRO A 341 -18.87 -22.90 -6.80
N VAL A 342 -18.07 -22.46 -7.77
CA VAL A 342 -16.72 -23.00 -8.02
C VAL A 342 -15.79 -22.54 -6.92
N LYS A 343 -15.20 -23.49 -6.20
CA LYS A 343 -14.28 -23.20 -5.09
C LYS A 343 -13.12 -22.29 -5.55
N GLY A 344 -12.92 -21.20 -4.83
CA GLY A 344 -11.85 -20.24 -5.10
C GLY A 344 -12.12 -19.25 -6.23
N MET A 345 -13.28 -19.33 -6.91
CA MET A 345 -13.62 -18.44 -8.02
C MET A 345 -14.65 -17.39 -7.61
N SER A 346 -14.39 -16.15 -7.94
CA SER A 346 -15.34 -15.05 -7.81
C SER A 346 -15.43 -14.23 -9.10
N MET A 347 -16.61 -13.66 -9.34
CA MET A 347 -16.89 -12.74 -10.44
C MET A 347 -17.06 -11.33 -9.88
N THR A 348 -16.70 -10.35 -10.69
CA THR A 348 -16.77 -8.94 -10.32
C THR A 348 -17.46 -8.14 -11.42
N LEU A 349 -18.40 -7.28 -11.03
CA LEU A 349 -18.89 -6.19 -11.86
C LEU A 349 -18.35 -4.89 -11.26
N PHE A 350 -17.77 -4.01 -12.08
CA PHE A 350 -17.14 -2.81 -11.57
C PHE A 350 -17.41 -1.56 -12.41
N ALA A 351 -17.26 -0.42 -11.76
CA ALA A 351 -17.22 0.89 -12.38
C ALA A 351 -16.06 1.71 -11.78
N ASP A 352 -15.33 2.38 -12.66
CA ASP A 352 -14.18 3.22 -12.33
C ASP A 352 -14.42 4.63 -12.83
N VAL A 353 -14.08 5.63 -12.02
CA VAL A 353 -14.12 7.05 -12.39
C VAL A 353 -12.90 7.76 -11.84
N GLY A 354 -12.46 8.81 -12.50
CA GLY A 354 -11.39 9.66 -12.00
C GLY A 354 -11.26 10.96 -12.78
N GLU A 355 -10.65 11.93 -12.15
CA GLU A 355 -10.36 13.24 -12.72
C GLU A 355 -8.98 13.71 -12.27
N VAL A 356 -8.23 14.32 -13.17
CA VAL A 356 -6.99 15.02 -12.86
C VAL A 356 -7.06 16.47 -13.33
N LEU A 357 -6.48 17.36 -12.55
CA LEU A 357 -6.12 18.71 -12.92
C LEU A 357 -4.66 18.68 -13.40
N ALA A 358 -4.46 18.85 -14.71
CA ALA A 358 -3.17 18.65 -15.37
C ALA A 358 -2.08 19.60 -14.83
N ARG A 359 -2.43 20.85 -14.57
CA ARG A 359 -1.55 21.84 -13.95
C ARG A 359 -2.33 22.72 -12.97
N LYS A 360 -1.76 22.99 -11.82
CA LYS A 360 -2.35 23.85 -10.79
C LYS A 360 -2.30 25.32 -11.27
N ASP A 361 -1.13 25.73 -11.77
CA ASP A 361 -0.86 27.08 -12.25
C ASP A 361 -0.47 27.00 -13.73
N GLY A 362 -1.33 27.42 -14.62
CA GLY A 362 -1.05 27.41 -16.06
C GLY A 362 -2.22 27.91 -16.89
N ASP A 363 -1.89 28.38 -18.08
CA ASP A 363 -2.84 28.93 -19.06
C ASP A 363 -3.28 27.83 -20.02
N THR A 364 -4.06 26.87 -19.52
CA THR A 364 -4.62 25.79 -20.33
C THR A 364 -6.13 25.98 -20.46
N SER A 365 -6.65 25.95 -21.68
CA SER A 365 -8.07 26.12 -21.97
C SER A 365 -8.96 24.99 -21.41
N ASP A 366 -8.38 23.82 -21.12
CA ASP A 366 -9.04 22.69 -20.47
C ASP A 366 -8.02 21.92 -19.61
N PRO A 367 -7.84 22.32 -18.34
CA PRO A 367 -6.86 21.71 -17.46
C PRO A 367 -7.33 20.36 -16.87
N HIS A 368 -8.62 20.01 -17.05
CA HIS A 368 -9.21 18.83 -16.47
C HIS A 368 -9.25 17.66 -17.45
N ARG A 369 -8.91 16.47 -16.98
CA ARG A 369 -9.14 15.22 -17.70
C ARG A 369 -9.99 14.27 -16.86
N ARG A 370 -11.09 13.80 -17.46
CA ARG A 370 -12.06 12.91 -16.82
C ARG A 370 -12.11 11.57 -17.52
N LEU A 371 -11.85 10.51 -16.77
CA LEU A 371 -11.87 9.15 -17.24
C LEU A 371 -12.96 8.36 -16.51
N ALA A 372 -13.73 7.56 -17.26
CA ALA A 372 -14.74 6.70 -16.69
C ALA A 372 -14.85 5.39 -17.46
N GLY A 373 -15.03 4.29 -16.74
CA GLY A 373 -15.14 2.97 -17.32
C GLY A 373 -16.00 2.04 -16.47
N TRP A 374 -16.43 0.95 -17.07
CA TRP A 374 -17.08 -0.17 -16.41
C TRP A 374 -16.53 -1.47 -16.95
N GLY A 375 -16.76 -2.56 -16.26
CA GLY A 375 -16.30 -3.83 -16.73
C GLY A 375 -16.70 -5.00 -15.84
N ILE A 376 -16.25 -6.15 -16.28
CA ILE A 376 -16.41 -7.41 -15.56
C ILE A 376 -15.06 -8.03 -15.29
N GLY A 377 -14.95 -8.76 -14.21
CA GLY A 377 -13.72 -9.45 -13.85
C GLY A 377 -13.99 -10.83 -13.30
N ALA A 378 -12.96 -11.66 -13.33
CA ALA A 378 -12.91 -12.95 -12.69
C ALA A 378 -11.65 -13.04 -11.83
N VAL A 379 -11.80 -13.59 -10.64
CA VAL A 379 -10.69 -13.85 -9.73
C VAL A 379 -10.74 -15.32 -9.35
N TYR A 380 -9.58 -15.98 -9.44
CA TYR A 380 -9.40 -17.34 -8.99
C TYR A 380 -8.27 -17.40 -7.95
N SER A 381 -8.55 -18.01 -6.81
CA SER A 381 -7.58 -18.20 -5.73
C SER A 381 -7.53 -19.67 -5.34
N LEU A 382 -6.40 -20.31 -5.58
CA LEU A 382 -6.14 -21.69 -5.20
C LEU A 382 -5.27 -21.72 -3.94
N ASP A 383 -5.73 -22.43 -2.90
CA ASP A 383 -4.98 -22.73 -1.67
C ASP A 383 -4.28 -21.53 -1.01
N ARG A 384 -4.81 -20.34 -1.19
CA ARG A 384 -4.25 -19.05 -0.74
C ARG A 384 -2.85 -18.73 -1.26
N SER A 385 -2.26 -19.58 -2.11
CA SER A 385 -0.92 -19.41 -2.63
C SER A 385 -0.87 -18.96 -4.08
N LEU A 386 -1.90 -19.26 -4.87
CA LEU A 386 -2.01 -18.86 -6.27
C LEU A 386 -3.24 -17.97 -6.44
N TYR A 387 -3.04 -16.83 -7.06
CA TYR A 387 -4.07 -15.84 -7.36
C TYR A 387 -4.00 -15.45 -8.82
N ALA A 388 -5.10 -15.56 -9.53
CA ALA A 388 -5.24 -15.10 -10.90
C ALA A 388 -6.41 -14.11 -10.99
N ARG A 389 -6.21 -13.01 -11.69
CA ARG A 389 -7.23 -12.00 -11.98
C ARG A 389 -7.27 -11.72 -13.47
N LEU A 390 -8.47 -11.61 -14.01
CA LEU A 390 -8.75 -11.21 -15.37
C LEU A 390 -9.86 -10.15 -15.33
N ASP A 391 -9.61 -8.97 -15.88
CA ASP A 391 -10.60 -7.89 -15.97
C ASP A 391 -10.77 -7.48 -17.43
N TYR A 392 -12.00 -7.32 -17.87
CA TYR A 392 -12.35 -6.71 -19.14
C TYR A 392 -13.10 -5.40 -18.88
N ALA A 393 -12.62 -4.31 -19.45
CA ALA A 393 -13.14 -2.96 -19.21
C ALA A 393 -13.45 -2.20 -20.49
N ARG A 394 -14.52 -1.42 -20.47
CA ARG A 394 -14.93 -0.50 -21.55
C ARG A 394 -15.16 0.89 -21.03
N LYS A 395 -14.90 1.89 -21.86
CA LYS A 395 -15.20 3.29 -21.56
C LYS A 395 -16.72 3.48 -21.39
N ILE A 396 -17.10 4.23 -20.37
CA ILE A 396 -18.35 4.96 -20.37
C ILE A 396 -18.11 6.19 -21.24
N LYS A 397 -19.09 6.65 -22.00
CA LYS A 397 -18.99 7.83 -22.87
C LYS A 397 -18.05 8.89 -22.26
N GLY A 398 -16.92 9.18 -22.89
CA GLY A 398 -15.88 10.02 -22.31
C GLY A 398 -14.74 10.31 -23.29
N GLU A 399 -13.65 10.86 -22.78
CA GLU A 399 -12.50 11.30 -23.56
C GLU A 399 -11.82 10.16 -24.34
N SER A 400 -11.29 10.50 -25.51
CA SER A 400 -10.46 9.58 -26.30
C SER A 400 -9.10 9.34 -25.63
N TYR A 401 -8.44 8.23 -26.00
CA TYR A 401 -7.07 8.00 -25.60
C TYR A 401 -6.16 9.06 -26.20
N ARG A 402 -5.13 9.47 -25.45
CA ARG A 402 -4.08 10.38 -25.92
C ARG A 402 -2.71 9.70 -25.92
N SER A 403 -2.52 8.68 -25.09
CA SER A 403 -1.24 7.98 -24.94
C SER A 403 -1.01 6.91 -26.00
N GLU A 404 -2.08 6.33 -26.56
CA GLU A 404 -2.00 5.30 -27.59
C GLU A 404 -3.26 5.28 -28.46
N ALA A 405 -3.25 4.52 -29.57
CA ALA A 405 -4.42 4.35 -30.42
C ALA A 405 -5.61 3.78 -29.62
N GLU A 406 -6.80 4.28 -29.90
CA GLU A 406 -8.01 3.89 -29.19
C GLU A 406 -8.37 2.43 -29.42
N ASP A 407 -8.57 1.69 -28.33
CA ASP A 407 -9.06 0.33 -28.38
C ASP A 407 -10.60 0.32 -28.38
N LYS A 408 -11.19 0.18 -29.57
CA LYS A 408 -12.65 0.16 -29.77
C LYS A 408 -13.32 -1.07 -29.13
N ASN A 409 -12.56 -2.14 -28.91
CA ASN A 409 -13.08 -3.41 -28.39
C ASN A 409 -13.04 -3.49 -26.86
N GLY A 410 -12.47 -2.50 -26.19
CA GLY A 410 -12.24 -2.52 -24.75
C GLY A 410 -10.89 -3.09 -24.40
N ARG A 411 -10.56 -3.08 -23.13
CA ARG A 411 -9.23 -3.41 -22.60
C ARG A 411 -9.28 -4.62 -21.70
N LEU A 412 -8.33 -5.54 -21.91
CA LEU A 412 -8.17 -6.75 -21.09
C LEU A 412 -6.93 -6.60 -20.22
N TRP A 413 -7.11 -6.85 -18.92
CA TRP A 413 -6.06 -6.89 -17.93
C TRP A 413 -5.96 -8.26 -17.31
N PHE A 414 -4.75 -8.78 -17.10
CA PHE A 414 -4.53 -9.99 -16.34
C PHE A 414 -3.38 -9.84 -15.36
N ARG A 415 -3.46 -10.57 -14.26
CA ARG A 415 -2.37 -10.77 -13.29
C ARG A 415 -2.40 -12.18 -12.75
N LEU A 416 -1.26 -12.83 -12.72
CA LEU A 416 -1.02 -14.09 -12.05
C LEU A 416 0.00 -13.87 -10.94
N TYR A 417 -0.30 -14.34 -9.75
CA TYR A 417 0.49 -14.13 -8.55
C TYR A 417 0.62 -15.44 -7.77
N LYS A 418 1.85 -15.83 -7.41
CA LYS A 418 2.15 -17.02 -6.62
C LYS A 418 2.91 -16.64 -5.37
N LEU A 419 2.37 -17.01 -4.20
CA LEU A 419 3.03 -16.92 -2.89
C LEU A 419 3.80 -18.20 -2.59
N PHE A 420 4.90 -18.09 -1.88
CA PHE A 420 5.68 -19.21 -1.36
C PHE A 420 6.27 -18.89 0.01
#